data_1d8e6d2118bc5627fba97132f1d026e5
#
_entry.id   1d8e6d2118bc5627fba97132f1d026e5
#
_cell.length_a   1.000
_cell.length_b   1.000
_cell.length_c   1.000
_cell.angle_alpha   90.00
_cell.angle_beta   90.00
_cell.angle_gamma   90.00
#
_symmetry.space_group_name_H-M   'P 1'
#
loop_
_entity.id
_entity.type
_entity.pdbx_description
1 polymer ?
#
loop_
_entity_poly.entity_id
_entity_poly.type
_entity_poly.pdbx_seq_one_letter_code
_entity_poly.pdbx_strand_id
1 'polypeptide(L)'
;DVYKRQFNQQTNVALDNKYIVLDISELTGDLLTVGMFVALDFVWDKAKENRTAEKAIFVDECWQLIGASSNRQAAESVLELAKTIRGYGGSLVCATQDLNDFFALDDGKYGKGIINNSKTKILLNLEEEEAQRVQGVLHLSEAELMEITHFERGSALISTNNNNIAVEIKCSQMEKELITTDRRELAELAQRAAPKQH
;
A
#
# COMPACT_ATOMS: atom_id res chain seq x y z
N ASP A 1 -6.37 -18.06 25.51
CA ASP A 1 -5.18 -18.81 24.99
C ASP A 1 -5.35 -19.34 23.55
N VAL A 2 -6.41 -18.94 22.86
CA VAL A 2 -6.61 -19.33 21.44
C VAL A 2 -5.54 -18.65 20.57
N TYR A 3 -5.22 -17.37 20.82
CA TYR A 3 -4.20 -16.61 20.09
C TYR A 3 -2.79 -17.20 20.24
N LYS A 4 -2.44 -17.73 21.41
CA LYS A 4 -1.14 -18.35 21.66
C LYS A 4 -0.91 -19.59 20.82
N ARG A 5 -1.97 -20.32 20.46
CA ARG A 5 -1.90 -21.51 19.59
C ARG A 5 -1.78 -21.16 18.11
N GLN A 6 -2.31 -20.00 17.68
CA GLN A 6 -2.27 -19.59 16.28
C GLN A 6 -0.89 -19.04 15.85
N PHE A 7 -0.17 -18.37 16.74
CA PHE A 7 1.09 -17.70 16.41
C PHE A 7 2.34 -18.37 17.01
N ASN A 8 2.20 -19.38 17.85
CA ASN A 8 3.31 -20.09 18.50
C ASN A 8 3.56 -21.46 17.87
N GLN A 9 3.54 -21.55 16.56
CA GLN A 9 3.88 -22.74 15.80
C GLN A 9 5.11 -22.45 14.93
N GLN A 10 5.79 -23.51 14.46
CA GLN A 10 6.84 -23.33 13.46
C GLN A 10 6.21 -22.72 12.18
N THR A 11 6.95 -21.78 11.57
CA THR A 11 6.54 -21.15 10.33
C THR A 11 6.29 -22.22 9.26
N ASN A 12 5.08 -22.26 8.73
CA ASN A 12 4.67 -23.14 7.63
C ASN A 12 4.53 -22.39 6.29
N VAL A 13 4.96 -21.12 6.26
CA VAL A 13 4.94 -20.30 5.05
C VAL A 13 6.30 -20.39 4.37
N ALA A 14 6.30 -20.93 3.13
CA ALA A 14 7.48 -20.95 2.29
C ALA A 14 7.51 -19.67 1.41
N LEU A 15 8.57 -18.89 1.53
CA LEU A 15 8.81 -17.69 0.71
C LEU A 15 9.91 -17.95 -0.33
N ASP A 16 9.78 -19.02 -1.09
CA ASP A 16 10.78 -19.42 -2.09
C ASP A 16 10.53 -18.76 -3.46
N ASN A 17 9.35 -18.18 -3.66
CA ASN A 17 8.99 -17.49 -4.88
C ASN A 17 9.49 -16.03 -4.89
N LYS A 18 9.79 -15.53 -6.10
CA LYS A 18 10.13 -14.12 -6.31
C LYS A 18 8.93 -13.18 -6.14
N TYR A 19 7.72 -13.69 -6.32
CA TYR A 19 6.47 -12.96 -6.13
C TYR A 19 5.64 -13.68 -5.08
N ILE A 20 5.34 -12.98 -3.99
CA ILE A 20 4.66 -13.53 -2.81
C ILE A 20 3.53 -12.58 -2.45
N VAL A 21 2.36 -13.14 -2.23
CA VAL A 21 1.19 -12.41 -1.72
C VAL A 21 0.79 -13.04 -0.39
N LEU A 22 0.71 -12.21 0.64
CA LEU A 22 0.15 -12.59 1.94
C LEU A 22 -1.27 -12.02 2.00
N ASP A 23 -2.25 -12.86 1.73
CA ASP A 23 -3.66 -12.49 1.83
C ASP A 23 -4.11 -12.65 3.30
N ILE A 24 -4.55 -11.53 3.88
CA ILE A 24 -5.02 -11.44 5.26
C ILE A 24 -6.48 -10.96 5.34
N SER A 25 -7.20 -10.97 4.22
CA SER A 25 -8.57 -10.46 4.09
C SER A 25 -9.60 -11.17 5.00
N GLU A 26 -9.31 -12.42 5.39
CA GLU A 26 -10.17 -13.17 6.33
C GLU A 26 -9.99 -12.76 7.79
N LEU A 27 -8.92 -12.01 8.11
CA LEU A 27 -8.70 -11.52 9.46
C LEU A 27 -9.57 -10.28 9.71
N THR A 28 -10.20 -10.21 10.86
CA THR A 28 -11.09 -9.10 11.23
C THR A 28 -10.75 -8.54 12.61
N GLY A 29 -11.09 -7.26 12.85
CA GLY A 29 -10.87 -6.59 14.13
C GLY A 29 -9.41 -6.62 14.58
N ASP A 30 -9.19 -6.92 15.86
CA ASP A 30 -7.83 -6.94 16.46
C ASP A 30 -6.89 -7.95 15.77
N LEU A 31 -7.44 -9.06 15.24
CA LEU A 31 -6.67 -10.08 14.55
C LEU A 31 -6.08 -9.55 13.24
N LEU A 32 -6.76 -8.66 12.55
CA LEU A 32 -6.25 -8.06 11.33
C LEU A 32 -4.98 -7.24 11.61
N THR A 33 -5.03 -6.35 12.61
CA THR A 33 -3.87 -5.53 12.98
C THR A 33 -2.68 -6.40 13.42
N VAL A 34 -2.94 -7.44 14.23
CA VAL A 34 -1.90 -8.38 14.67
C VAL A 34 -1.35 -9.18 13.48
N GLY A 35 -2.21 -9.66 12.60
CA GLY A 35 -1.80 -10.41 11.40
C GLY A 35 -0.96 -9.58 10.45
N MET A 36 -1.36 -8.32 10.19
CA MET A 36 -0.57 -7.39 9.37
C MET A 36 0.80 -7.13 9.99
N PHE A 37 0.86 -6.92 11.32
CA PHE A 37 2.13 -6.69 12.02
C PHE A 37 3.05 -7.91 11.92
N VAL A 38 2.53 -9.12 12.17
CA VAL A 38 3.31 -10.37 12.07
C VAL A 38 3.78 -10.61 10.64
N ALA A 39 2.93 -10.37 9.65
CA ALA A 39 3.29 -10.49 8.24
C ALA A 39 4.40 -9.50 7.86
N LEU A 40 4.29 -8.24 8.32
CA LEU A 40 5.29 -7.22 8.07
C LEU A 40 6.64 -7.55 8.71
N ASP A 41 6.63 -7.99 9.98
CA ASP A 41 7.84 -8.40 10.71
C ASP A 41 8.54 -9.58 10.02
N PHE A 42 7.77 -10.57 9.59
CA PHE A 42 8.28 -11.70 8.83
C PHE A 42 8.90 -11.28 7.48
N VAL A 43 8.20 -10.42 6.72
CA VAL A 43 8.72 -9.87 5.46
C VAL A 43 9.96 -9.03 5.69
N TRP A 44 9.99 -8.27 6.78
CA TRP A 44 11.14 -7.46 7.16
C TRP A 44 12.36 -8.33 7.51
N ASP A 45 12.19 -9.40 8.25
CA ASP A 45 13.27 -10.34 8.53
C ASP A 45 13.83 -10.96 7.24
N LYS A 46 12.95 -11.37 6.33
CA LYS A 46 13.37 -11.85 5.00
C LYS A 46 14.10 -10.79 4.19
N ALA A 47 13.68 -9.54 4.26
CA ALA A 47 14.37 -8.47 3.56
C ALA A 47 15.81 -8.25 4.06
N LYS A 48 16.06 -8.50 5.35
CA LYS A 48 17.38 -8.37 5.96
C LYS A 48 18.36 -9.50 5.62
N GLU A 49 17.86 -10.69 5.27
CA GLU A 49 18.69 -11.86 4.97
C GLU A 49 19.65 -11.64 3.80
N ASN A 50 19.23 -10.92 2.77
CA ASN A 50 20.06 -10.66 1.59
C ASN A 50 20.01 -9.19 1.16
N ARG A 51 21.05 -8.45 1.50
CA ARG A 51 21.13 -7.00 1.19
C ARG A 51 21.42 -6.68 -0.28
N THR A 52 21.89 -7.63 -1.05
CA THR A 52 22.28 -7.43 -2.45
C THR A 52 21.13 -7.72 -3.42
N ALA A 53 20.11 -8.46 -3.00
CA ALA A 53 18.93 -8.69 -3.81
C ALA A 53 18.02 -7.47 -3.81
N GLU A 54 17.58 -7.06 -4.99
CA GLU A 54 16.52 -6.07 -5.12
C GLU A 54 15.18 -6.66 -4.69
N LYS A 55 14.43 -5.91 -3.92
CA LYS A 55 13.12 -6.31 -3.41
C LYS A 55 12.19 -5.12 -3.26
N ALA A 56 10.88 -5.38 -3.44
CA ALA A 56 9.83 -4.40 -3.19
C ALA A 56 8.79 -5.01 -2.23
N ILE A 57 8.42 -4.24 -1.23
CA ILE A 57 7.37 -4.58 -0.28
C ILE A 57 6.19 -3.65 -0.57
N PHE A 58 5.04 -4.22 -0.88
CA PHE A 58 3.80 -3.51 -1.10
C PHE A 58 2.90 -3.71 0.12
N VAL A 59 2.47 -2.62 0.73
CA VAL A 59 1.52 -2.62 1.85
C VAL A 59 0.27 -1.89 1.38
N ASP A 60 -0.74 -2.68 1.08
CA ASP A 60 -2.07 -2.15 0.76
C ASP A 60 -2.81 -1.81 2.06
N GLU A 61 -3.71 -0.83 2.00
CA GLU A 61 -4.45 -0.31 3.16
C GLU A 61 -3.52 0.03 4.35
N CYS A 62 -2.41 0.70 4.05
CA CYS A 62 -1.36 1.02 5.02
C CYS A 62 -1.90 1.78 6.25
N TRP A 63 -3.00 2.55 6.11
CA TRP A 63 -3.66 3.24 7.21
C TRP A 63 -4.05 2.30 8.37
N GLN A 64 -4.35 1.04 8.08
CA GLN A 64 -4.68 0.05 9.12
C GLN A 64 -3.53 -0.23 10.08
N LEU A 65 -2.29 -0.02 9.64
CA LEU A 65 -1.09 -0.20 10.47
C LEU A 65 -0.65 1.08 11.19
N ILE A 66 -1.07 2.25 10.71
CA ILE A 66 -0.57 3.54 11.23
C ILE A 66 -1.69 4.49 11.68
N GLY A 67 -2.95 4.14 11.43
CA GLY A 67 -4.13 4.95 11.74
C GLY A 67 -4.62 4.82 13.18
N ALA A 68 -5.78 5.41 13.46
CA ALA A 68 -6.36 5.49 14.80
C ALA A 68 -6.65 4.12 15.43
N SER A 69 -7.00 3.13 14.60
CA SER A 69 -7.28 1.75 15.05
C SER A 69 -6.02 0.93 15.32
N SER A 70 -4.85 1.43 14.92
CA SER A 70 -3.57 0.75 15.10
C SER A 70 -2.96 1.02 16.47
N ASN A 71 -1.93 0.24 16.81
CA ASN A 71 -1.12 0.51 17.98
C ASN A 71 0.20 1.20 17.58
N ARG A 72 0.79 1.94 18.53
CA ARG A 72 2.05 2.67 18.31
C ARG A 72 3.19 1.78 17.83
N GLN A 73 3.28 0.56 18.32
CA GLN A 73 4.36 -0.36 17.97
C GLN A 73 4.31 -0.76 16.50
N ALA A 74 3.11 -1.06 15.97
CA ALA A 74 2.92 -1.34 14.55
C ALA A 74 3.30 -0.12 13.70
N ALA A 75 2.80 1.07 14.08
CA ALA A 75 3.09 2.31 13.37
C ALA A 75 4.59 2.68 13.38
N GLU A 76 5.28 2.48 14.50
CA GLU A 76 6.73 2.67 14.61
C GLU A 76 7.49 1.70 13.70
N SER A 77 7.08 0.44 13.63
CA SER A 77 7.71 -0.57 12.77
C SER A 77 7.58 -0.22 11.28
N VAL A 78 6.39 0.23 10.84
CA VAL A 78 6.21 0.69 9.45
C VAL A 78 7.07 1.90 9.13
N LEU A 79 7.13 2.87 10.05
CA LEU A 79 7.95 4.07 9.87
C LEU A 79 9.45 3.74 9.85
N GLU A 80 9.90 2.81 10.69
CA GLU A 80 11.28 2.34 10.69
C GLU A 80 11.61 1.63 9.37
N LEU A 81 10.71 0.76 8.90
CA LEU A 81 10.84 0.12 7.60
C LEU A 81 10.97 1.13 6.48
N ALA A 82 10.10 2.15 6.43
CA ALA A 82 10.15 3.22 5.44
C ALA A 82 11.49 3.97 5.42
N LYS A 83 12.11 4.15 6.59
CA LYS A 83 13.41 4.84 6.72
C LYS A 83 14.60 3.97 6.31
N THR A 84 14.52 2.66 6.53
CA THR A 84 15.70 1.79 6.55
C THR A 84 15.77 0.81 5.38
N ILE A 85 14.64 0.44 4.78
CA ILE A 85 14.55 -0.61 3.74
C ILE A 85 15.51 -0.42 2.57
N ARG A 86 15.78 0.83 2.18
CA ARG A 86 16.74 1.17 1.13
C ARG A 86 18.14 0.64 1.44
N GLY A 87 18.57 0.68 2.71
CA GLY A 87 19.87 0.14 3.15
C GLY A 87 19.99 -1.38 3.00
N TYR A 88 18.88 -2.06 2.76
CA TYR A 88 18.81 -3.51 2.54
C TYR A 88 18.49 -3.87 1.08
N GLY A 89 18.68 -2.93 0.14
CA GLY A 89 18.40 -3.15 -1.28
C GLY A 89 16.91 -3.21 -1.60
N GLY A 90 16.05 -2.71 -0.72
CA GLY A 90 14.61 -2.78 -0.86
C GLY A 90 13.93 -1.44 -1.09
N SER A 91 12.67 -1.50 -1.50
CA SER A 91 11.73 -0.39 -1.56
C SER A 91 10.44 -0.74 -0.82
N LEU A 92 9.81 0.26 -0.23
CA LEU A 92 8.49 0.16 0.39
C LEU A 92 7.51 0.99 -0.44
N VAL A 93 6.40 0.38 -0.81
CA VAL A 93 5.25 1.03 -1.46
C VAL A 93 4.06 0.91 -0.52
N CYS A 94 3.58 2.04 -0.04
CA CYS A 94 2.37 2.12 0.78
C CYS A 94 1.24 2.65 -0.07
N ALA A 95 0.12 1.93 -0.11
CA ALA A 95 -1.13 2.40 -0.67
C ALA A 95 -2.13 2.66 0.45
N THR A 96 -2.93 3.72 0.30
CA THR A 96 -4.01 4.05 1.23
C THR A 96 -5.14 4.75 0.49
N GLN A 97 -6.35 4.46 0.87
CA GLN A 97 -7.55 5.17 0.41
C GLN A 97 -8.17 6.03 1.52
N ASP A 98 -7.72 5.90 2.76
CA ASP A 98 -8.22 6.68 3.89
C ASP A 98 -7.11 7.58 4.44
N LEU A 99 -7.14 8.85 4.04
CA LEU A 99 -6.20 9.85 4.51
C LEU A 99 -6.52 10.36 5.91
N ASN A 100 -7.79 10.29 6.34
CA ASN A 100 -8.17 10.70 7.68
C ASN A 100 -7.50 9.80 8.70
N ASP A 101 -7.66 8.48 8.54
CA ASP A 101 -7.03 7.50 9.41
C ASP A 101 -5.50 7.47 9.24
N PHE A 102 -5.00 7.66 8.03
CA PHE A 102 -3.56 7.72 7.77
C PHE A 102 -2.85 8.82 8.57
N PHE A 103 -3.53 9.92 8.89
CA PHE A 103 -3.01 11.02 9.70
C PHE A 103 -3.56 11.07 11.13
N ALA A 104 -4.33 10.08 11.57
CA ALA A 104 -5.03 10.17 12.85
C ALA A 104 -4.12 9.93 14.07
N LEU A 105 -3.18 8.99 13.98
CA LEU A 105 -2.37 8.59 15.14
C LEU A 105 -1.24 9.59 15.41
N ASP A 106 -1.12 10.03 16.67
CA ASP A 106 -0.07 10.94 17.16
C ASP A 106 0.08 12.21 16.27
N ASP A 107 -1.02 12.91 15.98
CA ASP A 107 -1.07 14.13 15.16
C ASP A 107 -0.47 13.93 13.74
N GLY A 108 -0.63 12.73 13.19
CA GLY A 108 -0.12 12.39 11.86
C GLY A 108 1.38 12.11 11.80
N LYS A 109 2.05 11.91 12.92
CA LYS A 109 3.49 11.65 13.00
C LYS A 109 3.93 10.55 12.03
N TYR A 110 3.20 9.44 12.00
CA TYR A 110 3.56 8.27 11.19
C TYR A 110 3.28 8.49 9.72
N GLY A 111 2.08 8.97 9.37
CA GLY A 111 1.73 9.30 8.00
C GLY A 111 2.65 10.35 7.38
N LYS A 112 2.88 11.46 8.07
CA LYS A 112 3.85 12.49 7.66
C LYS A 112 5.26 11.91 7.53
N GLY A 113 5.65 11.01 8.45
CA GLY A 113 6.95 10.36 8.43
C GLY A 113 7.13 9.47 7.19
N ILE A 114 6.11 8.68 6.81
CA ILE A 114 6.12 7.85 5.61
C ILE A 114 6.21 8.74 4.36
N ILE A 115 5.36 9.76 4.25
CA ILE A 115 5.36 10.68 3.11
C ILE A 115 6.73 11.35 2.94
N ASN A 116 7.34 11.83 4.02
CA ASN A 116 8.65 12.49 3.98
C ASN A 116 9.79 11.55 3.59
N ASN A 117 9.67 10.26 3.86
CA ASN A 117 10.65 9.25 3.44
C ASN A 117 10.36 8.67 2.05
N SER A 118 9.19 8.93 1.48
CA SER A 118 8.81 8.51 0.14
C SER A 118 9.33 9.51 -0.89
N LYS A 119 10.21 9.08 -1.79
CA LYS A 119 10.72 9.93 -2.87
C LYS A 119 9.69 10.16 -3.97
N THR A 120 8.87 9.16 -4.24
CA THR A 120 7.79 9.24 -5.23
C THR A 120 6.46 9.11 -4.52
N LYS A 121 5.54 10.01 -4.81
CA LYS A 121 4.16 9.98 -4.35
C LYS A 121 3.26 10.01 -5.57
N ILE A 122 2.21 9.22 -5.54
CA ILE A 122 1.21 9.15 -6.60
C ILE A 122 -0.12 9.51 -5.96
N LEU A 123 -0.70 10.62 -6.39
CA LEU A 123 -1.98 11.10 -5.92
C LEU A 123 -3.01 10.85 -7.03
N LEU A 124 -4.02 10.09 -6.70
CA LEU A 124 -5.20 9.88 -7.55
C LEU A 124 -6.24 10.95 -7.23
N ASN A 125 -7.47 10.80 -7.75
CA ASN A 125 -8.56 11.68 -7.39
C ASN A 125 -8.78 11.69 -5.87
N LEU A 126 -8.92 12.88 -5.30
CA LEU A 126 -9.21 13.10 -3.88
C LEU A 126 -10.41 14.04 -3.73
N GLU A 127 -11.19 13.83 -2.70
CA GLU A 127 -12.19 14.80 -2.27
C GLU A 127 -11.51 16.09 -1.77
N GLU A 128 -12.22 17.21 -1.81
CA GLU A 128 -11.64 18.54 -1.53
C GLU A 128 -10.99 18.61 -0.14
N GLU A 129 -11.62 18.05 0.89
CA GLU A 129 -11.09 18.05 2.26
C GLU A 129 -9.79 17.25 2.37
N GLU A 130 -9.72 16.10 1.72
CA GLU A 130 -8.51 15.27 1.68
C GLU A 130 -7.39 15.94 0.89
N ALA A 131 -7.72 16.54 -0.25
CA ALA A 131 -6.77 17.28 -1.08
C ALA A 131 -6.13 18.46 -0.30
N GLN A 132 -6.90 19.21 0.48
CA GLN A 132 -6.40 20.28 1.35
C GLN A 132 -5.43 19.76 2.42
N ARG A 133 -5.69 18.58 3.01
CA ARG A 133 -4.76 17.97 3.97
C ARG A 133 -3.43 17.60 3.33
N VAL A 134 -3.48 17.02 2.15
CA VAL A 134 -2.26 16.61 1.42
C VAL A 134 -1.51 17.81 0.90
N GLN A 135 -2.19 18.89 0.52
CA GLN A 135 -1.60 20.15 0.08
C GLN A 135 -0.56 20.66 1.09
N GLY A 136 -0.93 20.72 2.37
CA GLY A 136 -0.02 21.20 3.43
C GLY A 136 1.22 20.32 3.64
N VAL A 137 1.09 19.01 3.41
CA VAL A 137 2.19 18.04 3.61
C VAL A 137 3.12 17.97 2.39
N LEU A 138 2.56 18.09 1.19
CA LEU A 138 3.28 17.96 -0.08
C LEU A 138 3.64 19.30 -0.71
N HIS A 139 3.21 20.41 -0.11
CA HIS A 139 3.42 21.78 -0.62
C HIS A 139 2.89 21.98 -2.05
N LEU A 140 1.68 21.46 -2.31
CA LEU A 140 1.03 21.60 -3.60
C LEU A 140 0.54 23.04 -3.81
N SER A 141 0.62 23.51 -5.04
CA SER A 141 0.00 24.77 -5.46
C SER A 141 -1.53 24.65 -5.51
N GLU A 142 -2.23 25.79 -5.50
CA GLU A 142 -3.69 25.85 -5.68
C GLU A 142 -4.14 25.20 -7.01
N ALA A 143 -3.35 25.34 -8.07
CA ALA A 143 -3.66 24.73 -9.36
C ALA A 143 -3.59 23.21 -9.30
N GLU A 144 -2.55 22.66 -8.68
CA GLU A 144 -2.40 21.21 -8.48
C GLU A 144 -3.50 20.64 -7.58
N LEU A 145 -3.89 21.37 -6.53
CA LEU A 145 -5.00 21.00 -5.68
C LEU A 145 -6.31 20.92 -6.47
N MET A 146 -6.62 21.93 -7.27
CA MET A 146 -7.80 21.92 -8.13
C MET A 146 -7.76 20.77 -9.14
N GLU A 147 -6.60 20.48 -9.70
CA GLU A 147 -6.43 19.41 -10.68
C GLU A 147 -6.71 18.03 -10.06
N ILE A 148 -6.16 17.75 -8.86
CA ILE A 148 -6.35 16.48 -8.15
C ILE A 148 -7.83 16.22 -7.85
N THR A 149 -8.59 17.24 -7.47
CA THR A 149 -10.04 17.08 -7.16
C THR A 149 -10.90 16.83 -8.38
N HIS A 150 -10.36 17.02 -9.59
CA HIS A 150 -11.08 16.82 -10.86
C HIS A 150 -10.50 15.67 -11.70
N PHE A 151 -9.56 14.89 -11.17
CA PHE A 151 -9.00 13.76 -11.90
C PHE A 151 -10.06 12.73 -12.25
N GLU A 152 -10.04 12.32 -13.51
CA GLU A 152 -10.82 11.15 -13.97
C GLU A 152 -10.04 9.85 -13.69
N ARG A 153 -10.72 8.71 -13.82
CA ARG A 153 -10.10 7.40 -13.67
C ARG A 153 -8.91 7.23 -14.63
N GLY A 154 -7.76 6.94 -14.09
CA GLY A 154 -6.50 6.82 -14.82
C GLY A 154 -5.62 8.06 -14.76
N SER A 155 -6.14 9.19 -14.27
CA SER A 155 -5.33 10.38 -14.04
C SER A 155 -4.66 10.36 -12.67
N ALA A 156 -3.45 10.89 -12.58
CA ALA A 156 -2.70 10.97 -11.35
C ALA A 156 -1.74 12.17 -11.35
N LEU A 157 -1.44 12.70 -10.17
CA LEU A 157 -0.30 13.59 -9.95
C LEU A 157 0.86 12.77 -9.41
N ILE A 158 1.95 12.70 -10.15
CA ILE A 158 3.19 12.06 -9.70
C ILE A 158 4.13 13.13 -9.19
N SER A 159 4.46 13.05 -7.90
CA SER A 159 5.42 13.93 -7.23
C SER A 159 6.72 13.17 -7.00
N THR A 160 7.82 13.64 -7.59
CA THR A 160 9.15 13.06 -7.41
C THR A 160 10.19 14.16 -7.28
N ASN A 161 10.98 14.15 -6.19
CA ASN A 161 12.03 15.14 -5.93
C ASN A 161 11.52 16.60 -6.06
N ASN A 162 10.34 16.90 -5.55
CA ASN A 162 9.64 18.20 -5.62
C ASN A 162 9.23 18.64 -7.05
N ASN A 163 9.25 17.73 -8.01
CA ASN A 163 8.65 17.95 -9.32
C ASN A 163 7.31 17.22 -9.37
N ASN A 164 6.26 17.97 -9.66
CA ASN A 164 4.91 17.44 -9.78
C ASN A 164 4.51 17.40 -11.25
N ILE A 165 4.01 16.28 -11.70
CA ILE A 165 3.60 16.06 -13.09
C ILE A 165 2.24 15.36 -13.08
N ALA A 166 1.24 16.00 -13.67
CA ALA A 166 -0.03 15.35 -13.96
C ALA A 166 0.12 14.41 -15.15
N VAL A 167 -0.40 13.20 -15.01
CA VAL A 167 -0.29 12.14 -16.01
C VAL A 167 -1.63 11.46 -16.22
N GLU A 168 -1.85 10.95 -17.43
CA GLU A 168 -2.93 10.03 -17.75
C GLU A 168 -2.31 8.64 -17.97
N ILE A 169 -2.66 7.70 -17.11
CA ILE A 169 -2.16 6.33 -17.14
C ILE A 169 -3.15 5.46 -17.92
N LYS A 170 -2.70 4.89 -19.04
CA LYS A 170 -3.49 3.98 -19.86
C LYS A 170 -2.92 2.58 -19.76
N CYS A 171 -3.72 1.65 -19.25
CA CYS A 171 -3.33 0.24 -19.27
C CYS A 171 -3.52 -0.36 -20.67
N SER A 172 -2.65 -1.29 -21.03
CA SER A 172 -2.84 -2.14 -22.21
C SER A 172 -4.02 -3.09 -21.99
N GLN A 173 -4.53 -3.70 -23.09
CA GLN A 173 -5.59 -4.69 -22.97
C GLN A 173 -5.19 -5.89 -22.08
N MET A 174 -3.94 -6.33 -22.17
CA MET A 174 -3.39 -7.43 -21.35
C MET A 174 -3.36 -7.06 -19.86
N GLU A 175 -2.91 -5.86 -19.53
CA GLU A 175 -2.91 -5.38 -18.14
C GLU A 175 -4.33 -5.25 -17.63
N LYS A 176 -5.24 -4.70 -18.43
CA LYS A 176 -6.65 -4.58 -18.06
C LYS A 176 -7.27 -5.94 -17.72
N GLU A 177 -7.00 -6.97 -18.48
CA GLU A 177 -7.48 -8.34 -18.21
C GLU A 177 -6.91 -8.94 -16.90
N LEU A 178 -5.68 -8.54 -16.51
CA LEU A 178 -5.03 -9.01 -15.28
C LEU A 178 -5.48 -8.27 -14.01
N ILE A 179 -5.81 -6.96 -14.14
CA ILE A 179 -6.04 -6.10 -12.98
C ILE A 179 -7.51 -5.71 -12.78
N THR A 180 -8.41 -6.05 -13.72
CA THR A 180 -9.81 -5.64 -13.62
C THR A 180 -10.49 -6.23 -12.40
N THR A 181 -11.25 -5.40 -11.71
CA THR A 181 -12.17 -5.78 -10.63
C THR A 181 -13.64 -5.58 -11.04
N ASP A 182 -13.88 -5.15 -12.27
CA ASP A 182 -15.24 -4.98 -12.78
C ASP A 182 -15.92 -6.33 -12.96
N ARG A 183 -17.09 -6.49 -12.33
CA ARG A 183 -17.82 -7.77 -12.30
C ARG A 183 -18.25 -8.24 -13.70
N ARG A 184 -18.54 -7.33 -14.63
CA ARG A 184 -18.95 -7.67 -15.99
C ARG A 184 -17.75 -8.16 -16.78
N GLU A 185 -16.62 -7.43 -16.70
CA GLU A 185 -15.37 -7.83 -17.34
C GLU A 185 -14.86 -9.18 -16.82
N LEU A 186 -14.91 -9.40 -15.50
CA LEU A 186 -14.56 -10.70 -14.91
C LEU A 186 -15.46 -11.84 -15.41
N ALA A 187 -16.76 -11.61 -15.55
CA ALA A 187 -17.67 -12.61 -16.09
C ALA A 187 -17.36 -12.94 -17.55
N GLU A 188 -17.03 -11.94 -18.38
CA GLU A 188 -16.61 -12.14 -19.77
C GLU A 188 -15.29 -12.91 -19.88
N LEU A 189 -14.31 -12.59 -19.03
CA LEU A 189 -13.03 -13.32 -18.96
C LEU A 189 -13.24 -14.79 -18.56
N ALA A 190 -14.09 -15.03 -17.56
CA ALA A 190 -14.44 -16.40 -17.13
C ALA A 190 -15.11 -17.20 -18.25
N GLN A 191 -16.00 -16.59 -19.04
CA GLN A 191 -16.65 -17.23 -20.19
C GLN A 191 -15.64 -17.56 -21.30
N ARG A 192 -14.66 -16.69 -21.55
CA ARG A 192 -13.59 -16.94 -22.54
C ARG A 192 -12.64 -18.04 -22.10
N ALA A 193 -12.37 -18.16 -20.79
CA ALA A 193 -11.49 -19.18 -20.21
C ALA A 193 -12.18 -20.55 -20.07
N ALA A 194 -13.51 -20.61 -20.11
CA ALA A 194 -14.24 -21.88 -20.04
C ALA A 194 -13.89 -22.78 -21.23
N PRO A 195 -13.51 -24.06 -21.01
CA PRO A 195 -13.20 -24.97 -22.09
C PRO A 195 -14.46 -25.13 -22.97
N LYS A 196 -14.31 -24.90 -24.27
CA LYS A 196 -15.38 -25.19 -25.24
C LYS A 196 -15.73 -26.66 -25.10
N GLN A 197 -16.91 -26.95 -24.57
CA GLN A 197 -17.47 -28.30 -24.59
C GLN A 197 -17.64 -28.70 -26.05
N HIS A 198 -16.81 -29.62 -26.49
CA HIS A 198 -16.96 -30.33 -27.75
C HIS A 198 -17.76 -31.62 -27.52
#